data_d3750801a983d5cb8f1cdd2bc33822bf
#
_entry.id   d3750801a983d5cb8f1cdd2bc33822bf
#
_cell.length_a   1.000
_cell.length_b   1.000
_cell.length_c   1.000
_cell.angle_alpha   90.00
_cell.angle_beta   90.00
_cell.angle_gamma   90.00
#
_symmetry.space_group_name_H-M   'P 1'
#
loop_
_entity.id
_entity.type
_entity.pdbx_description
1 polymer ?
#
loop_
_entity_poly.entity_id
_entity_poly.type
_entity_poly.pdbx_seq_one_letter_code
_entity_poly.pdbx_strand_id
1 'polypeptide(L)'
;LHQLAKQQGSALVLQRVLGVFRQIVSRTAYLELLSENPPALQQLLMLCHKSGWLAEHLARYPLLLDELIDPSQLYQVPDSTDYRDKLRQSMLRVPTDDLELQMEVLRQFKQAQQLRIAAADITGILPLMKVSDHLTFLAEAIIAAVVELSWQQMAEKYGLPAGLKPEDAKAFAVLAYGKLGGLELGYGSDLDLVFVHQCDNLAPTQGDKAIDSRQFYIKMVQRIVHMFTTRTPSGVLYDIDTRLRPAGNAGLLAVHIDTYADYLEKEAWTWEHQALVRSRLVYGDDKIAQR
;
A
#
# COMPACT_ATOMS: atom_id res chain seq x y z
N LEU A 1 17.71 12.85 -27.98
CA LEU A 1 16.58 13.48 -28.68
C LEU A 1 16.71 13.35 -30.22
N HIS A 2 17.87 13.63 -30.82
CA HIS A 2 18.06 13.58 -32.28
C HIS A 2 17.90 12.16 -32.86
N GLN A 3 18.26 11.10 -32.12
CA GLN A 3 18.04 9.71 -32.53
C GLN A 3 16.59 9.28 -32.42
N LEU A 4 15.84 9.81 -31.44
CA LEU A 4 14.41 9.54 -31.26
C LEU A 4 13.57 10.18 -32.39
N ALA A 5 13.98 11.33 -32.93
CA ALA A 5 13.23 12.06 -33.94
C ALA A 5 13.09 11.29 -35.29
N LYS A 6 13.86 10.21 -35.48
CA LYS A 6 13.85 9.40 -36.72
C LYS A 6 12.95 8.16 -36.66
N GLN A 7 12.37 7.83 -35.52
CA GLN A 7 11.53 6.63 -35.39
C GLN A 7 10.03 6.97 -35.46
N GLN A 8 9.21 6.06 -36.01
CA GLN A 8 7.76 6.18 -35.99
C GLN A 8 7.27 6.27 -34.54
N GLY A 9 6.44 7.27 -34.20
CA GLY A 9 5.99 7.52 -32.83
C GLY A 9 6.81 8.54 -32.03
N SER A 10 7.83 9.16 -32.63
CA SER A 10 8.73 10.12 -31.97
C SER A 10 8.01 11.31 -31.32
N ALA A 11 6.95 11.81 -31.94
CA ALA A 11 6.18 12.94 -31.41
C ALA A 11 5.51 12.60 -30.06
N LEU A 12 4.91 11.41 -29.93
CA LEU A 12 4.27 10.95 -28.70
C LEU A 12 5.30 10.74 -27.57
N VAL A 13 6.43 10.11 -27.90
CA VAL A 13 7.53 9.92 -26.93
C VAL A 13 8.08 11.25 -26.47
N LEU A 14 8.31 12.18 -27.41
CA LEU A 14 8.77 13.53 -27.09
C LEU A 14 7.77 14.26 -26.17
N GLN A 15 6.47 14.17 -26.45
CA GLN A 15 5.44 14.75 -25.60
C GLN A 15 5.48 14.17 -24.16
N ARG A 16 5.62 12.86 -24.01
CA ARG A 16 5.73 12.18 -22.71
C ARG A 16 6.98 12.63 -21.95
N VAL A 17 8.12 12.64 -22.61
CA VAL A 17 9.40 13.08 -22.03
C VAL A 17 9.33 14.55 -21.62
N LEU A 18 8.79 15.42 -22.49
CA LEU A 18 8.57 16.83 -22.14
C LEU A 18 7.62 17.00 -20.97
N GLY A 19 6.64 16.10 -20.79
CA GLY A 19 5.77 16.05 -19.60
C GLY A 19 6.59 15.89 -18.32
N VAL A 20 7.55 14.96 -18.29
CA VAL A 20 8.48 14.78 -17.16
C VAL A 20 9.34 16.02 -16.95
N PHE A 21 9.98 16.50 -18.02
CA PHE A 21 10.87 17.68 -17.92
C PHE A 21 10.15 18.93 -17.41
N ARG A 22 8.89 19.15 -17.77
CA ARG A 22 8.09 20.28 -17.23
C ARG A 22 7.94 20.25 -15.72
N GLN A 23 7.91 19.06 -15.12
CA GLN A 23 7.77 18.92 -13.66
C GLN A 23 9.10 19.12 -12.91
N ILE A 24 10.22 18.91 -13.59
CA ILE A 24 11.56 18.99 -12.98
C ILE A 24 12.36 20.23 -13.38
N VAL A 25 11.88 21.03 -14.33
CA VAL A 25 12.62 22.19 -14.87
C VAL A 25 13.04 23.23 -13.81
N SER A 26 12.25 23.36 -12.73
CA SER A 26 12.56 24.24 -11.60
C SER A 26 13.46 23.60 -10.52
N ARG A 27 13.86 22.34 -10.72
CA ARG A 27 14.65 21.55 -9.75
C ARG A 27 15.95 21.11 -10.41
N THR A 28 16.99 21.94 -10.27
CA THR A 28 18.30 21.74 -10.92
C THR A 28 18.91 20.37 -10.63
N ALA A 29 18.73 19.84 -9.41
CA ALA A 29 19.25 18.53 -9.02
C ALA A 29 18.81 17.38 -9.94
N TYR A 30 17.56 17.36 -10.41
CA TYR A 30 17.09 16.32 -11.33
C TYR A 30 17.62 16.51 -12.75
N LEU A 31 17.82 17.76 -13.19
CA LEU A 31 18.46 18.04 -14.49
C LEU A 31 19.92 17.63 -14.47
N GLU A 32 20.63 17.90 -13.40
CA GLU A 32 22.02 17.48 -13.17
C GLU A 32 22.10 15.95 -13.13
N LEU A 33 21.21 15.27 -12.37
CA LEU A 33 21.13 13.82 -12.31
C LEU A 33 21.05 13.21 -13.72
N LEU A 34 20.13 13.68 -14.55
CA LEU A 34 19.95 13.16 -15.91
C LEU A 34 21.09 13.53 -16.86
N SER A 35 21.76 14.68 -16.65
CA SER A 35 22.89 15.10 -17.48
C SER A 35 24.17 14.36 -17.15
N GLU A 36 24.40 14.06 -15.88
CA GLU A 36 25.58 13.38 -15.38
C GLU A 36 25.48 11.85 -15.46
N ASN A 37 24.24 11.32 -15.56
CA ASN A 37 23.95 9.89 -15.65
C ASN A 37 23.28 9.53 -16.97
N PRO A 38 24.04 9.38 -18.09
CA PRO A 38 23.48 8.97 -19.37
C PRO A 38 22.64 7.67 -19.32
N PRO A 39 23.00 6.65 -18.53
CA PRO A 39 22.15 5.47 -18.35
C PRO A 39 20.76 5.81 -17.81
N ALA A 40 20.64 6.68 -16.81
CA ALA A 40 19.35 7.10 -16.27
C ALA A 40 18.47 7.80 -17.32
N LEU A 41 19.07 8.67 -18.13
CA LEU A 41 18.36 9.31 -19.26
C LEU A 41 17.89 8.28 -20.28
N GLN A 42 18.70 7.27 -20.60
CA GLN A 42 18.31 6.18 -21.52
C GLN A 42 17.14 5.38 -20.96
N GLN A 43 17.15 5.05 -19.66
CA GLN A 43 16.03 4.39 -19.01
C GLN A 43 14.76 5.26 -19.07
N LEU A 44 14.86 6.55 -18.75
CA LEU A 44 13.72 7.47 -18.86
C LEU A 44 13.10 7.45 -20.26
N LEU A 45 13.92 7.57 -21.29
CA LEU A 45 13.48 7.59 -22.69
C LEU A 45 12.81 6.26 -23.07
N MET A 46 13.38 5.13 -22.65
CA MET A 46 12.86 3.79 -22.92
C MET A 46 11.53 3.57 -22.21
N LEU A 47 11.41 3.92 -20.92
CA LEU A 47 10.16 3.79 -20.16
C LEU A 47 9.05 4.68 -20.75
N CYS A 48 9.36 5.94 -21.10
CA CYS A 48 8.42 6.86 -21.77
C CYS A 48 7.99 6.35 -23.14
N HIS A 49 8.89 5.70 -23.90
CA HIS A 49 8.56 5.09 -25.17
C HIS A 49 7.56 3.93 -25.00
N LYS A 50 7.83 3.05 -24.06
CA LYS A 50 7.07 1.82 -23.84
C LYS A 50 5.69 2.06 -23.18
N SER A 51 5.59 3.02 -22.24
CA SER A 51 4.38 3.20 -21.43
C SER A 51 4.06 4.68 -21.16
N GLY A 52 2.83 5.10 -21.54
CA GLY A 52 2.29 6.41 -21.17
C GLY A 52 2.05 6.53 -19.67
N TRP A 53 1.59 5.46 -19.04
CA TRP A 53 1.36 5.42 -17.59
C TRP A 53 2.67 5.65 -16.81
N LEU A 54 3.79 5.00 -17.23
CA LEU A 54 5.09 5.23 -16.60
C LEU A 54 5.59 6.65 -16.77
N ALA A 55 5.40 7.24 -17.95
CA ALA A 55 5.75 8.64 -18.18
C ALA A 55 4.98 9.59 -17.27
N GLU A 56 3.67 9.38 -17.10
CA GLU A 56 2.84 10.15 -16.17
C GLU A 56 3.23 9.92 -14.71
N HIS A 57 3.57 8.68 -14.36
CA HIS A 57 4.00 8.31 -13.01
C HIS A 57 5.31 8.99 -12.63
N LEU A 58 6.32 8.95 -13.51
CA LEU A 58 7.59 9.66 -13.32
C LEU A 58 7.42 11.19 -13.31
N ALA A 59 6.53 11.74 -14.13
CA ALA A 59 6.21 13.17 -14.11
C ALA A 59 5.55 13.58 -12.78
N ARG A 60 4.67 12.75 -12.24
CA ARG A 60 3.96 13.01 -10.98
C ARG A 60 4.86 12.89 -9.76
N TYR A 61 5.82 11.96 -9.78
CA TYR A 61 6.72 11.65 -8.68
C TYR A 61 8.18 11.73 -9.12
N PRO A 62 8.76 12.93 -9.29
CA PRO A 62 10.13 13.10 -9.80
C PRO A 62 11.22 12.44 -8.96
N LEU A 63 10.97 12.19 -7.67
CA LEU A 63 11.89 11.44 -6.80
C LEU A 63 12.23 10.06 -7.37
N LEU A 64 11.33 9.47 -8.17
CA LEU A 64 11.54 8.18 -8.81
C LEU A 64 12.63 8.20 -9.90
N LEU A 65 13.10 9.37 -10.33
CA LEU A 65 14.24 9.47 -11.25
C LEU A 65 15.53 8.91 -10.63
N ASP A 66 15.65 8.90 -9.31
CA ASP A 66 16.77 8.28 -8.60
C ASP A 66 16.83 6.76 -8.82
N GLU A 67 15.67 6.11 -9.00
CA GLU A 67 15.59 4.67 -9.29
C GLU A 67 16.13 4.30 -10.69
N LEU A 68 16.27 5.29 -11.58
CA LEU A 68 16.78 5.07 -12.94
C LEU A 68 18.32 5.06 -13.02
N ILE A 69 19.01 5.45 -11.95
CA ILE A 69 20.48 5.55 -11.91
C ILE A 69 21.10 4.17 -12.01
N ASP A 70 20.50 3.17 -11.35
CA ASP A 70 20.97 1.80 -11.36
C ASP A 70 19.97 0.88 -12.11
N PRO A 71 20.18 0.65 -13.41
CA PRO A 71 19.34 -0.23 -14.20
C PRO A 71 19.29 -1.67 -13.67
N SER A 72 20.33 -2.13 -12.97
CA SER A 72 20.35 -3.49 -12.43
C SER A 72 19.32 -3.67 -11.33
N GLN A 73 19.10 -2.65 -10.52
CA GLN A 73 18.07 -2.64 -9.46
C GLN A 73 16.69 -2.32 -9.99
N LEU A 74 16.58 -1.46 -11.01
CA LEU A 74 15.30 -1.06 -11.60
C LEU A 74 14.47 -2.26 -12.07
N TYR A 75 15.10 -3.28 -12.61
CA TYR A 75 14.44 -4.48 -13.15
C TYR A 75 14.41 -5.66 -12.17
N GLN A 76 14.96 -5.49 -10.99
CA GLN A 76 14.88 -6.51 -9.94
C GLN A 76 13.57 -6.36 -9.16
N VAL A 77 12.67 -7.32 -9.32
CA VAL A 77 11.46 -7.43 -8.52
C VAL A 77 11.78 -8.33 -7.32
N PRO A 78 11.52 -7.87 -6.08
CA PRO A 78 11.76 -8.67 -4.88
C PRO A 78 10.94 -9.96 -4.88
N ASP A 79 11.39 -11.00 -4.16
CA ASP A 79 10.53 -12.14 -3.84
C ASP A 79 9.35 -11.69 -2.95
N SER A 80 8.28 -12.49 -2.91
CA SER A 80 7.04 -12.14 -2.21
C SER A 80 7.25 -11.79 -0.74
N THR A 81 8.17 -12.46 -0.06
CA THR A 81 8.50 -12.24 1.37
C THR A 81 9.37 -11.00 1.60
N ASP A 82 10.15 -10.59 0.62
CA ASP A 82 11.13 -9.51 0.74
C ASP A 82 10.51 -8.12 0.86
N TYR A 83 9.26 -7.92 0.38
CA TYR A 83 8.59 -6.62 0.47
C TYR A 83 8.46 -6.14 1.92
N ARG A 84 8.09 -7.05 2.85
CA ARG A 84 7.97 -6.72 4.27
C ARG A 84 9.30 -6.34 4.89
N ASP A 85 10.36 -7.10 4.58
CA ASP A 85 11.70 -6.85 5.12
C ASP A 85 12.32 -5.55 4.57
N LYS A 86 12.18 -5.29 3.28
CA LYS A 86 12.63 -4.04 2.65
C LYS A 86 11.89 -2.82 3.20
N LEU A 87 10.57 -2.93 3.37
CA LEU A 87 9.78 -1.86 3.96
C LEU A 87 10.19 -1.61 5.42
N ARG A 88 10.36 -2.68 6.21
CA ARG A 88 10.83 -2.57 7.58
C ARG A 88 12.19 -1.88 7.66
N GLN A 89 13.14 -2.23 6.79
CA GLN A 89 14.46 -1.57 6.73
C GLN A 89 14.35 -0.07 6.41
N SER A 90 13.45 0.30 5.51
CA SER A 90 13.18 1.71 5.19
C SER A 90 12.61 2.46 6.40
N MET A 91 11.71 1.82 7.14
CA MET A 91 11.06 2.40 8.33
C MET A 91 11.99 2.51 9.54
N LEU A 92 13.03 1.66 9.67
CA LEU A 92 14.00 1.75 10.78
C LEU A 92 14.75 3.09 10.87
N ARG A 93 14.79 3.85 9.77
CA ARG A 93 15.45 5.17 9.71
C ARG A 93 14.50 6.32 10.07
N VAL A 94 13.25 6.03 10.32
CA VAL A 94 12.20 7.03 10.59
C VAL A 94 11.96 7.10 12.09
N PRO A 95 11.97 8.31 12.72
CA PRO A 95 11.58 8.46 14.11
C PRO A 95 10.17 7.92 14.38
N THR A 96 10.00 7.26 15.52
CA THR A 96 8.72 6.63 15.90
C THR A 96 7.60 7.61 16.18
N ASP A 97 7.96 8.86 16.53
CA ASP A 97 7.06 9.97 16.83
C ASP A 97 6.74 10.85 15.61
N ASP A 98 7.45 10.68 14.48
CA ASP A 98 7.23 11.44 13.25
C ASP A 98 6.26 10.73 12.30
N LEU A 99 4.96 10.86 12.56
CA LEU A 99 3.92 10.26 11.73
C LEU A 99 3.95 10.77 10.28
N GLU A 100 4.27 12.04 10.05
CA GLU A 100 4.27 12.63 8.71
C GLU A 100 5.37 12.00 7.85
N LEU A 101 6.56 11.87 8.41
CA LEU A 101 7.66 11.18 7.74
C LEU A 101 7.37 9.69 7.54
N GLN A 102 6.74 9.01 8.51
CA GLN A 102 6.31 7.61 8.36
C GLN A 102 5.35 7.45 7.17
N MET A 103 4.36 8.32 7.06
CA MET A 103 3.41 8.31 5.94
C MET A 103 4.10 8.59 4.60
N GLU A 104 5.07 9.49 4.57
CA GLU A 104 5.81 9.82 3.36
C GLU A 104 6.68 8.66 2.89
N VAL A 105 7.43 8.02 3.80
CA VAL A 105 8.29 6.87 3.47
C VAL A 105 7.48 5.67 2.96
N LEU A 106 6.30 5.38 3.55
CA LEU A 106 5.40 4.35 3.04
C LEU A 106 5.00 4.59 1.58
N ARG A 107 4.70 5.84 1.22
CA ARG A 107 4.31 6.22 -0.15
C ARG A 107 5.48 6.14 -1.10
N GLN A 108 6.63 6.67 -0.71
CA GLN A 108 7.86 6.60 -1.52
C GLN A 108 8.22 5.14 -1.80
N PHE A 109 8.16 4.27 -0.78
CA PHE A 109 8.39 2.84 -0.94
C PHE A 109 7.42 2.22 -1.95
N LYS A 110 6.11 2.49 -1.79
CA LYS A 110 5.10 2.01 -2.76
C LYS A 110 5.41 2.46 -4.18
N GLN A 111 5.68 3.75 -4.39
CA GLN A 111 5.93 4.31 -5.71
C GLN A 111 7.17 3.68 -6.36
N ALA A 112 8.25 3.50 -5.59
CA ALA A 112 9.48 2.89 -6.08
C ALA A 112 9.25 1.41 -6.48
N GLN A 113 8.55 0.63 -5.63
CA GLN A 113 8.27 -0.77 -5.96
C GLN A 113 7.31 -0.90 -7.15
N GLN A 114 6.29 -0.06 -7.26
CA GLN A 114 5.40 -0.05 -8.44
C GLN A 114 6.15 0.30 -9.72
N LEU A 115 7.10 1.24 -9.67
CA LEU A 115 7.97 1.55 -10.81
C LEU A 115 8.78 0.33 -11.25
N ARG A 116 9.41 -0.38 -10.30
CA ARG A 116 10.21 -1.59 -10.60
C ARG A 116 9.36 -2.71 -11.19
N ILE A 117 8.19 -2.99 -10.60
CA ILE A 117 7.25 -3.97 -11.14
C ILE A 117 6.85 -3.60 -12.57
N ALA A 118 6.48 -2.34 -12.82
CA ALA A 118 6.05 -1.88 -14.13
C ALA A 118 7.20 -1.88 -15.16
N ALA A 119 8.42 -1.54 -14.76
CA ALA A 119 9.59 -1.61 -15.64
C ALA A 119 9.90 -3.06 -16.04
N ALA A 120 9.82 -4.01 -15.12
CA ALA A 120 10.00 -5.43 -15.38
C ALA A 120 8.87 -6.02 -16.26
N ASP A 121 7.63 -5.57 -16.05
CA ASP A 121 6.46 -5.94 -16.87
C ASP A 121 6.64 -5.52 -18.33
N ILE A 122 6.86 -4.23 -18.60
CA ILE A 122 6.95 -3.70 -19.97
C ILE A 122 8.18 -4.19 -20.74
N THR A 123 9.18 -4.68 -20.04
CA THR A 123 10.40 -5.28 -20.66
C THR A 123 10.29 -6.78 -20.84
N GLY A 124 9.21 -7.40 -20.33
CA GLY A 124 8.97 -8.84 -20.42
C GLY A 124 9.82 -9.68 -19.46
N ILE A 125 10.52 -9.05 -18.52
CA ILE A 125 11.30 -9.74 -17.47
C ILE A 125 10.34 -10.39 -16.48
N LEU A 126 9.25 -9.70 -16.12
CA LEU A 126 8.19 -10.21 -15.26
C LEU A 126 7.02 -10.70 -16.13
N PRO A 127 6.62 -11.99 -16.04
CA PRO A 127 5.43 -12.47 -16.73
C PRO A 127 4.16 -11.75 -16.26
N LEU A 128 3.25 -11.42 -17.19
CA LEU A 128 2.02 -10.66 -16.92
C LEU A 128 1.22 -11.23 -15.73
N MET A 129 1.09 -12.56 -15.65
CA MET A 129 0.39 -13.23 -14.54
C MET A 129 1.04 -12.99 -13.18
N LYS A 130 2.31 -12.63 -13.14
CA LYS A 130 3.06 -12.35 -11.91
C LYS A 130 2.97 -10.87 -11.48
N VAL A 131 2.58 -9.98 -12.36
CA VAL A 131 2.43 -8.55 -12.04
C VAL A 131 1.41 -8.34 -10.92
N SER A 132 0.23 -8.95 -11.04
CA SER A 132 -0.83 -8.85 -10.01
C SER A 132 -0.42 -9.49 -8.69
N ASP A 133 0.31 -10.61 -8.72
CA ASP A 133 0.88 -11.23 -7.52
C ASP A 133 1.77 -10.23 -6.77
N HIS A 134 2.74 -9.61 -7.48
CA HIS A 134 3.68 -8.66 -6.87
C HIS A 134 3.01 -7.38 -6.37
N LEU A 135 2.02 -6.86 -7.09
CA LEU A 135 1.23 -5.72 -6.63
C LEU A 135 0.44 -6.06 -5.36
N THR A 136 -0.06 -7.29 -5.26
CA THR A 136 -0.76 -7.80 -4.08
C THR A 136 0.19 -7.95 -2.89
N PHE A 137 1.36 -8.58 -3.07
CA PHE A 137 2.36 -8.73 -1.99
C PHE A 137 2.87 -7.37 -1.48
N LEU A 138 3.04 -6.41 -2.38
CA LEU A 138 3.38 -5.03 -2.01
C LEU A 138 2.28 -4.40 -1.14
N ALA A 139 1.01 -4.54 -1.53
CA ALA A 139 -0.12 -4.03 -0.76
C ALA A 139 -0.21 -4.69 0.62
N GLU A 140 -0.03 -6.01 0.71
CA GLU A 140 -0.01 -6.75 1.99
C GLU A 140 1.12 -6.31 2.92
N ALA A 141 2.32 -6.09 2.39
CA ALA A 141 3.45 -5.58 3.17
C ALA A 141 3.13 -4.19 3.75
N ILE A 142 2.49 -3.33 2.96
CA ILE A 142 2.07 -1.99 3.37
C ILE A 142 0.94 -2.06 4.40
N ILE A 143 -0.07 -2.92 4.20
CA ILE A 143 -1.15 -3.14 5.18
C ILE A 143 -0.55 -3.55 6.53
N ALA A 144 0.35 -4.52 6.53
CA ALA A 144 1.00 -4.98 7.75
C ALA A 144 1.76 -3.85 8.46
N ALA A 145 2.55 -3.06 7.74
CA ALA A 145 3.28 -1.93 8.32
C ALA A 145 2.35 -0.86 8.91
N VAL A 146 1.27 -0.50 8.20
CA VAL A 146 0.29 0.49 8.67
C VAL A 146 -0.45 -0.01 9.91
N VAL A 147 -0.81 -1.30 9.97
CA VAL A 147 -1.44 -1.90 11.16
C VAL A 147 -0.48 -1.86 12.35
N GLU A 148 0.79 -2.24 12.17
CA GLU A 148 1.80 -2.20 13.22
C GLU A 148 2.02 -0.79 13.78
N LEU A 149 2.18 0.21 12.91
CA LEU A 149 2.33 1.61 13.31
C LEU A 149 1.10 2.12 14.06
N SER A 150 -0.09 1.80 13.56
CA SER A 150 -1.35 2.21 14.19
C SER A 150 -1.53 1.56 15.57
N TRP A 151 -1.17 0.28 15.68
CA TRP A 151 -1.19 -0.45 16.95
C TRP A 151 -0.27 0.17 17.99
N GLN A 152 1.00 0.42 17.62
CA GLN A 152 1.99 1.01 18.54
C GLN A 152 1.49 2.35 19.10
N GLN A 153 1.03 3.24 18.23
CA GLN A 153 0.53 4.56 18.63
C GLN A 153 -0.74 4.47 19.51
N MET A 154 -1.60 3.50 19.25
CA MET A 154 -2.79 3.27 20.07
C MET A 154 -2.42 2.68 21.44
N ALA A 155 -1.49 1.72 21.47
CA ALA A 155 -1.02 1.09 22.70
C ALA A 155 -0.26 2.08 23.60
N GLU A 156 0.56 2.95 23.02
CA GLU A 156 1.23 4.04 23.76
C GLU A 156 0.21 5.00 24.39
N LYS A 157 -0.86 5.31 23.69
CA LYS A 157 -1.83 6.33 24.14
C LYS A 157 -2.85 5.80 25.12
N TYR A 158 -3.33 4.55 24.96
CA TYR A 158 -4.47 4.01 25.69
C TYR A 158 -4.12 2.75 26.48
N GLY A 159 -2.91 2.22 26.35
CA GLY A 159 -2.53 0.88 26.83
C GLY A 159 -3.10 -0.23 25.94
N LEU A 160 -2.75 -1.46 26.24
CA LEU A 160 -3.21 -2.64 25.50
C LEU A 160 -4.68 -2.96 25.86
N PRO A 161 -5.48 -3.52 24.93
CA PRO A 161 -6.77 -4.09 25.24
C PRO A 161 -6.69 -5.12 26.38
N ALA A 162 -7.75 -5.22 27.18
CA ALA A 162 -7.78 -6.10 28.32
C ALA A 162 -7.49 -7.56 27.95
N GLY A 163 -6.68 -8.23 28.75
CA GLY A 163 -6.29 -9.63 28.56
C GLY A 163 -5.15 -9.84 27.55
N LEU A 164 -4.67 -8.80 26.86
CA LEU A 164 -3.51 -8.90 25.98
C LEU A 164 -2.24 -8.45 26.71
N LYS A 165 -1.14 -9.15 26.41
CA LYS A 165 0.22 -8.79 26.82
C LYS A 165 1.00 -8.29 25.61
N PRO A 166 2.12 -7.58 25.80
CA PRO A 166 2.95 -7.06 24.70
C PRO A 166 3.42 -8.13 23.69
N GLU A 167 3.65 -9.34 24.17
CA GLU A 167 4.08 -10.50 23.39
C GLU A 167 2.94 -11.25 22.69
N ASP A 168 1.69 -10.98 23.08
CA ASP A 168 0.54 -11.65 22.49
C ASP A 168 0.23 -11.10 21.08
N ALA A 169 -0.42 -11.93 20.29
CA ALA A 169 -1.04 -11.48 19.05
C ALA A 169 -2.08 -10.41 19.36
N LYS A 170 -2.26 -9.48 18.42
CA LYS A 170 -3.11 -8.27 18.60
C LYS A 170 -4.61 -8.56 18.70
N ALA A 171 -5.02 -9.81 18.61
CA ALA A 171 -6.43 -10.23 18.51
C ALA A 171 -7.21 -9.39 17.46
N PHE A 172 -6.53 -9.11 16.34
CA PHE A 172 -7.00 -8.27 15.25
C PHE A 172 -6.63 -8.88 13.91
N ALA A 173 -7.52 -8.76 12.94
CA ALA A 173 -7.29 -9.25 11.60
C ALA A 173 -7.84 -8.31 10.54
N VAL A 174 -7.22 -8.37 9.35
CA VAL A 174 -7.66 -7.67 8.14
C VAL A 174 -8.01 -8.70 7.09
N LEU A 175 -9.26 -8.68 6.66
CA LEU A 175 -9.77 -9.49 5.55
C LEU A 175 -9.77 -8.64 4.29
N ALA A 176 -9.15 -9.14 3.24
CA ALA A 176 -9.17 -8.54 1.91
C ALA A 176 -10.23 -9.22 1.05
N TYR A 177 -10.89 -8.41 0.26
CA TYR A 177 -11.91 -8.82 -0.71
C TYR A 177 -11.52 -8.38 -2.13
N GLY A 178 -12.36 -8.67 -3.09
CA GLY A 178 -12.24 -8.18 -4.45
C GLY A 178 -10.92 -8.56 -5.11
N LYS A 179 -10.25 -7.59 -5.72
CA LYS A 179 -8.99 -7.82 -6.45
C LYS A 179 -7.83 -8.18 -5.52
N LEU A 180 -7.78 -7.57 -4.33
CA LEU A 180 -6.73 -7.87 -3.34
C LEU A 180 -6.89 -9.29 -2.80
N GLY A 181 -8.10 -9.68 -2.43
CA GLY A 181 -8.39 -11.04 -1.96
C GLY A 181 -8.11 -12.12 -3.01
N GLY A 182 -8.45 -11.83 -4.28
CA GLY A 182 -8.28 -12.74 -5.42
C GLY A 182 -6.88 -12.75 -6.05
N LEU A 183 -5.88 -12.02 -5.52
CA LEU A 183 -4.55 -11.86 -6.11
C LEU A 183 -4.58 -11.24 -7.53
N GLU A 184 -5.54 -10.35 -7.79
CA GLU A 184 -5.78 -9.72 -9.09
C GLU A 184 -5.54 -8.19 -9.06
N LEU A 185 -4.68 -7.70 -8.15
CA LEU A 185 -4.47 -6.28 -7.95
C LEU A 185 -3.80 -5.63 -9.17
N GLY A 186 -4.30 -4.47 -9.59
CA GLY A 186 -3.70 -3.63 -10.62
C GLY A 186 -3.05 -2.37 -10.03
N TYR A 187 -2.30 -1.61 -10.85
CA TYR A 187 -1.56 -0.42 -10.41
C TYR A 187 -2.43 0.66 -9.76
N GLY A 188 -3.67 0.84 -10.20
CA GLY A 188 -4.60 1.84 -9.68
C GLY A 188 -5.78 1.24 -8.92
N SER A 189 -5.69 -0.02 -8.47
CA SER A 189 -6.77 -0.65 -7.72
C SER A 189 -6.89 -0.07 -6.32
N ASP A 190 -8.12 0.05 -5.85
CA ASP A 190 -8.50 0.23 -4.46
C ASP A 190 -8.34 -1.08 -3.67
N LEU A 191 -8.40 -0.98 -2.36
CA LEU A 191 -8.32 -2.10 -1.44
C LEU A 191 -9.66 -2.26 -0.73
N ASP A 192 -10.35 -3.37 -1.01
CA ASP A 192 -11.56 -3.78 -0.31
C ASP A 192 -11.17 -4.48 1.00
N LEU A 193 -11.40 -3.83 2.14
CA LEU A 193 -10.93 -4.30 3.45
C LEU A 193 -12.05 -4.36 4.48
N VAL A 194 -12.06 -5.44 5.27
CA VAL A 194 -12.86 -5.58 6.48
C VAL A 194 -11.94 -5.83 7.67
N PHE A 195 -12.21 -5.15 8.78
CA PHE A 195 -11.40 -5.19 9.99
C PHE A 195 -12.16 -5.88 11.11
N VAL A 196 -11.60 -6.96 11.66
CA VAL A 196 -12.21 -7.74 12.72
C VAL A 196 -11.31 -7.85 13.94
N HIS A 197 -11.91 -8.02 15.13
CA HIS A 197 -11.18 -8.26 16.37
C HIS A 197 -11.86 -9.33 17.22
N GLN A 198 -11.15 -9.85 18.22
CA GLN A 198 -11.62 -10.92 19.12
C GLN A 198 -11.50 -10.56 20.60
N CYS A 199 -11.46 -9.28 20.96
CA CYS A 199 -11.44 -8.87 22.37
C CYS A 199 -12.84 -8.61 22.91
N ASP A 200 -12.99 -8.76 24.24
CA ASP A 200 -14.22 -8.32 24.91
C ASP A 200 -14.46 -6.83 24.64
N ASN A 201 -15.62 -6.53 24.10
CA ASN A 201 -15.98 -5.19 23.66
C ASN A 201 -16.01 -4.14 24.78
N LEU A 202 -16.36 -4.53 25.99
CA LEU A 202 -16.62 -3.64 27.12
C LEU A 202 -15.44 -3.54 28.11
N ALA A 203 -14.51 -4.49 28.04
CA ALA A 203 -13.34 -4.49 28.91
C ALA A 203 -12.43 -3.29 28.60
N PRO A 204 -11.98 -2.53 29.61
CA PRO A 204 -11.14 -1.36 29.41
C PRO A 204 -9.71 -1.74 29.01
N THR A 205 -9.02 -0.84 28.30
CA THR A 205 -7.59 -0.94 28.06
C THR A 205 -6.77 -0.70 29.34
N GLN A 206 -5.49 -1.12 29.34
CA GLN A 206 -4.63 -1.16 30.53
C GLN A 206 -3.76 0.09 30.70
N GLY A 207 -4.12 1.23 30.13
CA GLY A 207 -3.36 2.47 30.18
C GLY A 207 -4.00 3.55 31.06
N ASP A 208 -3.26 4.65 31.28
CA ASP A 208 -3.74 5.79 32.09
C ASP A 208 -4.96 6.48 31.48
N LYS A 209 -5.12 6.39 30.15
CA LYS A 209 -6.28 6.90 29.40
C LYS A 209 -7.13 5.74 28.89
N ALA A 210 -7.54 4.87 29.80
CA ALA A 210 -8.31 3.67 29.46
C ALA A 210 -9.59 4.00 28.67
N ILE A 211 -9.84 3.19 27.64
CA ILE A 211 -11.07 3.19 26.82
C ILE A 211 -11.54 1.76 26.62
N ASP A 212 -12.81 1.57 26.26
CA ASP A 212 -13.31 0.24 25.94
C ASP A 212 -12.53 -0.39 24.78
N SER A 213 -12.30 -1.70 24.83
CA SER A 213 -11.56 -2.42 23.77
C SER A 213 -12.21 -2.24 22.39
N ARG A 214 -13.55 -2.20 22.32
CA ARG A 214 -14.25 -1.85 21.07
C ARG A 214 -13.86 -0.48 20.54
N GLN A 215 -13.82 0.54 21.40
CA GLN A 215 -13.40 1.89 21.01
C GLN A 215 -11.92 1.92 20.59
N PHE A 216 -11.07 1.13 21.24
CA PHE A 216 -9.66 1.00 20.86
C PHE A 216 -9.53 0.54 19.41
N TYR A 217 -10.19 -0.56 19.01
CA TYR A 217 -10.10 -1.08 17.64
C TYR A 217 -10.75 -0.15 16.61
N ILE A 218 -11.89 0.48 16.94
CA ILE A 218 -12.50 1.47 16.04
C ILE A 218 -11.55 2.64 15.78
N LYS A 219 -10.93 3.20 16.83
CA LYS A 219 -9.95 4.29 16.69
C LYS A 219 -8.69 3.84 15.93
N MET A 220 -8.23 2.61 16.15
CA MET A 220 -7.11 2.02 15.42
C MET A 220 -7.43 1.95 13.91
N VAL A 221 -8.60 1.47 13.54
CA VAL A 221 -9.01 1.41 12.13
C VAL A 221 -9.19 2.80 11.54
N GLN A 222 -9.75 3.77 12.28
CA GLN A 222 -9.80 5.17 11.84
C GLN A 222 -8.40 5.71 11.51
N ARG A 223 -7.40 5.35 12.32
CA ARG A 223 -6.02 5.73 12.08
C ARG A 223 -5.42 5.02 10.86
N ILE A 224 -5.69 3.73 10.70
CA ILE A 224 -5.32 2.96 9.51
C ILE A 224 -5.87 3.65 8.26
N VAL A 225 -7.18 3.92 8.22
CA VAL A 225 -7.82 4.61 7.09
C VAL A 225 -7.18 5.97 6.84
N HIS A 226 -6.93 6.76 7.89
CA HIS A 226 -6.25 8.05 7.79
C HIS A 226 -4.86 7.91 7.15
N MET A 227 -4.03 6.96 7.58
CA MET A 227 -2.71 6.73 7.01
C MET A 227 -2.77 6.34 5.53
N PHE A 228 -3.78 5.60 5.10
CA PHE A 228 -3.95 5.23 3.70
C PHE A 228 -4.41 6.40 2.83
N THR A 229 -5.41 7.15 3.29
CA THR A 229 -6.15 8.13 2.46
C THR A 229 -5.60 9.55 2.51
N THR A 230 -4.82 9.91 3.53
CA THR A 230 -4.21 11.23 3.63
C THR A 230 -3.23 11.46 2.49
N ARG A 231 -3.33 12.61 1.82
CA ARG A 231 -2.42 13.01 0.76
C ARG A 231 -1.17 13.67 1.32
N THR A 232 -0.01 13.17 0.90
CA THR A 232 1.31 13.77 1.14
C THR A 232 1.94 14.22 -0.18
N PRO A 233 3.15 14.82 -0.20
CA PRO A 233 3.87 15.11 -1.45
C PRO A 233 4.03 13.90 -2.38
N SER A 234 4.21 12.70 -1.83
CA SER A 234 4.27 11.43 -2.59
C SER A 234 2.88 10.82 -2.89
N GLY A 235 1.80 11.59 -2.70
CA GLY A 235 0.43 11.22 -3.07
C GLY A 235 -0.35 10.50 -1.98
N VAL A 236 -1.30 9.65 -2.38
CA VAL A 236 -2.12 8.80 -1.52
C VAL A 236 -1.53 7.39 -1.47
N LEU A 237 -1.60 6.72 -0.33
CA LEU A 237 -1.04 5.37 -0.22
C LEU A 237 -1.87 4.37 -1.03
N TYR A 238 -3.15 4.21 -0.67
CA TYR A 238 -4.17 3.49 -1.45
C TYR A 238 -5.55 4.08 -1.14
N ASP A 239 -6.46 3.99 -2.10
CA ASP A 239 -7.87 4.16 -1.83
C ASP A 239 -8.38 2.89 -1.12
N ILE A 240 -9.24 3.06 -0.10
CA ILE A 240 -9.77 1.96 0.70
C ILE A 240 -11.29 1.94 0.60
N ASP A 241 -11.85 0.78 0.31
CA ASP A 241 -13.26 0.48 0.45
C ASP A 241 -13.51 -0.43 1.66
N THR A 242 -14.32 0.04 2.59
CA THR A 242 -14.69 -0.72 3.79
C THR A 242 -16.17 -1.08 3.85
N ARG A 243 -16.90 -0.95 2.73
CA ARG A 243 -18.37 -1.12 2.67
C ARG A 243 -18.85 -2.57 2.86
N LEU A 244 -17.97 -3.56 2.70
CA LEU A 244 -18.28 -4.99 2.91
C LEU A 244 -18.38 -5.40 4.39
N ARG A 245 -18.31 -4.43 5.32
CA ARG A 245 -18.60 -4.66 6.75
C ARG A 245 -20.10 -4.65 7.05
N PRO A 246 -20.56 -5.26 8.16
CA PRO A 246 -21.95 -5.22 8.58
C PRO A 246 -22.53 -3.81 8.59
N ALA A 247 -23.74 -3.64 8.05
CA ALA A 247 -24.43 -2.36 7.85
C ALA A 247 -23.66 -1.34 6.94
N GLY A 248 -22.69 -1.77 6.17
CA GLY A 248 -21.97 -0.94 5.20
C GLY A 248 -21.43 0.35 5.82
N ASN A 249 -21.66 1.49 5.18
CA ASN A 249 -21.17 2.79 5.68
C ASN A 249 -21.75 3.22 7.05
N ALA A 250 -22.90 2.70 7.46
CA ALA A 250 -23.50 2.98 8.76
C ALA A 250 -22.93 2.11 9.88
N GLY A 251 -22.23 1.03 9.54
CA GLY A 251 -21.66 0.08 10.50
C GLY A 251 -20.34 0.53 11.12
N LEU A 252 -19.94 -0.18 12.18
CA LEU A 252 -18.66 0.04 12.85
C LEU A 252 -17.50 -0.31 11.94
N LEU A 253 -16.42 0.46 12.02
CA LEU A 253 -15.20 0.24 11.21
C LEU A 253 -14.43 -1.03 11.62
N ALA A 254 -14.49 -1.40 12.91
CA ALA A 254 -13.97 -2.65 13.44
C ALA A 254 -15.09 -3.43 14.09
N VAL A 255 -15.23 -4.71 13.78
CA VAL A 255 -16.33 -5.57 14.23
C VAL A 255 -15.78 -6.78 14.97
N HIS A 256 -16.47 -7.21 16.04
CA HIS A 256 -16.10 -8.47 16.70
C HIS A 256 -16.32 -9.65 15.75
N ILE A 257 -15.40 -10.62 15.74
CA ILE A 257 -15.43 -11.73 14.78
C ILE A 257 -16.74 -12.53 14.83
N ASP A 258 -17.26 -12.80 16.02
CA ASP A 258 -18.53 -13.53 16.17
C ASP A 258 -19.72 -12.72 15.63
N THR A 259 -19.72 -11.40 15.81
CA THR A 259 -20.76 -10.52 15.22
C THR A 259 -20.66 -10.52 13.70
N TYR A 260 -19.44 -10.58 13.16
CA TYR A 260 -19.23 -10.66 11.72
C TYR A 260 -19.71 -12.00 11.13
N ALA A 261 -19.41 -13.11 11.82
CA ALA A 261 -19.89 -14.43 11.43
C ALA A 261 -21.43 -14.51 11.47
N ASP A 262 -22.03 -14.05 12.57
CA ASP A 262 -23.51 -13.98 12.71
C ASP A 262 -24.17 -13.15 11.61
N TYR A 263 -23.57 -12.01 11.25
CA TYR A 263 -24.05 -11.18 10.14
C TYR A 263 -24.02 -11.95 8.81
N LEU A 264 -22.89 -12.59 8.51
CA LEU A 264 -22.74 -13.37 7.27
C LEU A 264 -23.74 -14.52 7.19
N GLU A 265 -24.05 -15.19 8.30
CA GLU A 265 -25.01 -16.30 8.33
C GLU A 265 -26.47 -15.87 8.21
N LYS A 266 -26.84 -14.73 8.82
CA LYS A 266 -28.25 -14.38 9.07
C LYS A 266 -28.76 -13.20 8.25
N GLU A 267 -27.89 -12.24 7.92
CA GLU A 267 -28.30 -10.94 7.40
C GLU A 267 -27.67 -10.58 6.05
N ALA A 268 -26.52 -11.19 5.70
CA ALA A 268 -25.79 -10.84 4.48
C ALA A 268 -26.59 -11.16 3.22
N TRP A 269 -26.52 -10.26 2.25
CA TRP A 269 -27.14 -10.43 0.96
C TRP A 269 -26.36 -11.43 0.09
N THR A 270 -27.04 -12.02 -0.88
CA THR A 270 -26.44 -13.01 -1.83
C THR A 270 -25.15 -12.49 -2.47
N TRP A 271 -25.08 -11.21 -2.82
CA TRP A 271 -23.90 -10.62 -3.43
C TRP A 271 -22.72 -10.48 -2.44
N GLU A 272 -22.97 -10.33 -1.14
CA GLU A 272 -21.93 -10.35 -0.09
C GLU A 272 -21.35 -11.75 0.07
N HIS A 273 -22.19 -12.79 0.02
CA HIS A 273 -21.73 -14.19 -0.05
C HIS A 273 -20.89 -14.46 -1.29
N GLN A 274 -21.24 -13.89 -2.45
CA GLN A 274 -20.43 -13.99 -3.66
C GLN A 274 -19.07 -13.29 -3.49
N ALA A 275 -19.02 -12.18 -2.76
CA ALA A 275 -17.77 -11.48 -2.46
C ALA A 275 -16.81 -12.34 -1.61
N LEU A 276 -17.33 -13.21 -0.74
CA LEU A 276 -16.52 -14.15 0.07
C LEU A 276 -15.66 -15.09 -0.77
N VAL A 277 -16.08 -15.45 -1.99
CA VAL A 277 -15.30 -16.32 -2.89
C VAL A 277 -13.92 -15.74 -3.18
N ARG A 278 -13.78 -14.40 -3.11
CA ARG A 278 -12.53 -13.67 -3.30
C ARG A 278 -12.09 -13.01 -1.99
N SER A 279 -12.30 -13.65 -0.87
CA SER A 279 -11.83 -13.16 0.42
C SER A 279 -10.59 -13.91 0.88
N ARG A 280 -9.72 -13.19 1.58
CA ARG A 280 -8.48 -13.76 2.13
C ARG A 280 -8.02 -12.97 3.34
N LEU A 281 -7.47 -13.67 4.35
CA LEU A 281 -6.76 -13.04 5.44
C LEU A 281 -5.43 -12.47 4.92
N VAL A 282 -5.21 -11.16 5.06
CA VAL A 282 -3.98 -10.48 4.64
C VAL A 282 -3.12 -10.01 5.80
N TYR A 283 -3.72 -9.89 6.98
CA TYR A 283 -3.05 -9.63 8.25
C TYR A 283 -3.86 -10.19 9.40
N GLY A 284 -3.22 -10.81 10.37
CA GLY A 284 -3.89 -11.24 11.61
C GLY A 284 -3.30 -12.48 12.25
N ASP A 285 -3.95 -12.91 13.32
CA ASP A 285 -3.63 -14.09 14.10
C ASP A 285 -4.25 -15.35 13.45
N ASP A 286 -3.52 -16.45 13.45
CA ASP A 286 -3.98 -17.76 12.97
C ASP A 286 -5.26 -18.24 13.69
N LYS A 287 -5.45 -17.84 14.95
CA LYS A 287 -6.67 -18.16 15.71
C LYS A 287 -7.93 -17.50 15.16
N ILE A 288 -7.79 -16.29 14.60
CA ILE A 288 -8.89 -15.60 13.92
C ILE A 288 -9.13 -16.19 12.53
N ALA A 289 -8.06 -16.61 11.87
CA ALA A 289 -8.14 -17.22 10.53
C ALA A 289 -8.87 -18.57 10.49
N GLN A 290 -8.92 -19.29 11.61
CA GLN A 290 -9.55 -20.62 11.73
C GLN A 290 -11.04 -20.56 12.08
N ARG A 291 -11.59 -19.37 12.33
CA ARG A 291 -13.01 -19.13 12.60
C ARG A 291 -13.75 -18.59 11.40
#